data_5777a53d49f420f16e284b59bf86c360
#
_entry.id   5777a53d49f420f16e284b59bf86c360
#
_cell.length_a   1.000
_cell.length_b   1.000
_cell.length_c   1.000
_cell.angle_alpha   90.00
_cell.angle_beta   90.00
_cell.angle_gamma   90.00
#
_symmetry.space_group_name_H-M   'P 1'
#
loop_
_entity.id
_entity.type
_entity.pdbx_description
1 polymer ?
#
loop_
_entity_poly.entity_id
_entity_poly.type
_entity_poly.pdbx_seq_one_letter_code
_entity_poly.pdbx_strand_id
1 'polypeptide(L)'
;MDSPQHEHWKRAMEEECTLILLNNTVTTVNSWEARQLRVKPIGSKWVYKTIHNPDGTIRYKGCLVINGYEQTDFGETYAPVGKLTTIRYLISRVPMHGWNIDHLDVITAFRNPEVDADDIYMTLPERWPEGLNAPTIVV
;
A
#
# COMPACT_ATOMS: atom_id res chain seq x y z
N MET A 1 5.19 -24.31 4.37
CA MET A 1 3.89 -23.99 3.76
C MET A 1 3.89 -24.58 2.37
N ASP A 2 3.33 -25.76 2.25
CA ASP A 2 3.24 -26.45 0.96
C ASP A 2 1.81 -26.34 0.42
N SER A 3 1.37 -25.08 0.25
CA SER A 3 0.12 -24.83 -0.45
C SER A 3 0.37 -24.85 -1.95
N PRO A 4 -0.47 -25.50 -2.77
CA PRO A 4 -0.36 -25.45 -4.23
C PRO A 4 -0.45 -24.00 -4.80
N GLN A 5 -0.83 -23.06 -3.98
CA GLN A 5 -0.92 -21.62 -4.33
C GLN A 5 0.32 -20.82 -3.88
N HIS A 6 1.34 -21.47 -3.32
CA HIS A 6 2.54 -20.79 -2.79
C HIS A 6 3.22 -19.90 -3.84
N GLU A 7 3.40 -20.40 -5.05
CA GLU A 7 4.04 -19.65 -6.14
C GLU A 7 3.25 -18.40 -6.54
N HIS A 8 1.92 -18.47 -6.52
CA HIS A 8 1.07 -17.30 -6.82
C HIS A 8 1.21 -16.21 -5.77
N TRP A 9 1.29 -16.59 -4.49
CA TRP A 9 1.49 -15.63 -3.40
C TRP A 9 2.89 -15.04 -3.41
N LYS A 10 3.92 -15.86 -3.69
CA LYS A 10 5.30 -15.38 -3.83
C LYS A 10 5.40 -14.32 -4.91
N ARG A 11 4.85 -14.60 -6.08
CA ARG A 11 4.82 -13.64 -7.19
C ARG A 11 4.07 -12.36 -6.84
N ALA A 12 2.92 -12.45 -6.15
CA ALA A 12 2.17 -11.28 -5.71
C ALA A 12 2.96 -10.40 -4.72
N MET A 13 3.76 -11.01 -3.85
CA MET A 13 4.67 -10.29 -2.95
C MET A 13 5.81 -9.61 -3.70
N GLU A 14 6.43 -10.31 -4.67
CA GLU A 14 7.51 -9.76 -5.51
C GLU A 14 7.01 -8.57 -6.34
N GLU A 15 5.81 -8.66 -6.92
CA GLU A 15 5.17 -7.57 -7.66
C GLU A 15 4.97 -6.33 -6.76
N GLU A 16 4.46 -6.50 -5.54
CA GLU A 16 4.26 -5.40 -4.58
C GLU A 16 5.58 -4.76 -4.16
N CYS A 17 6.59 -5.56 -3.83
CA CYS A 17 7.92 -5.06 -3.47
C CYS A 17 8.56 -4.28 -4.62
N THR A 18 8.44 -4.79 -5.85
CA THR A 18 8.96 -4.12 -7.04
C THR A 18 8.31 -2.76 -7.22
N LEU A 19 7.00 -2.64 -7.05
CA LEU A 19 6.28 -1.37 -7.13
C LEU A 19 6.70 -0.38 -6.04
N ILE A 20 6.94 -0.85 -4.82
CA ILE A 20 7.42 -0.01 -3.70
C ILE A 20 8.80 0.57 -4.02
N LEU A 21 9.71 -0.27 -4.54
CA LEU A 21 11.06 0.15 -4.87
C LEU A 21 11.11 1.07 -6.11
N LEU A 22 10.33 0.76 -7.15
CA LEU A 22 10.27 1.58 -8.37
C LEU A 22 9.72 2.98 -8.12
N ASN A 23 8.77 3.11 -7.18
CA ASN A 23 8.19 4.39 -6.83
C ASN A 23 9.01 5.16 -5.77
N ASN A 24 10.17 4.65 -5.37
CA ASN A 24 10.99 5.24 -4.30
C ASN A 24 10.18 5.55 -3.03
N THR A 25 9.15 4.73 -2.75
CA THR A 25 8.26 4.94 -1.60
C THR A 25 9.00 4.72 -0.28
N VAL A 26 10.09 3.97 -0.31
CA VAL A 26 10.88 3.62 0.86
C VAL A 26 12.37 3.71 0.56
N THR A 27 13.13 4.15 1.54
CA THR A 27 14.59 4.17 1.52
C THR A 27 15.14 3.17 2.53
N THR A 28 16.19 2.48 2.16
CA THR A 28 16.78 1.43 3.00
C THR A 28 17.83 1.99 3.94
N VAL A 29 17.73 1.69 5.22
CA VAL A 29 18.67 2.10 6.26
C VAL A 29 19.36 0.88 6.85
N ASN A 30 20.66 0.99 7.11
CA ASN A 30 21.41 -0.08 7.76
C ASN A 30 20.95 -0.26 9.21
N SER A 31 20.95 -1.50 9.69
CA SER A 31 20.51 -1.83 11.05
C SER A 31 21.30 -1.13 12.17
N TRP A 32 22.57 -0.77 11.91
CA TRP A 32 23.38 -0.03 12.87
C TRP A 32 23.01 1.45 12.92
N GLU A 33 22.70 2.07 11.79
CA GLU A 33 22.21 3.45 11.68
C GLU A 33 20.85 3.57 12.38
N ALA A 34 19.96 2.65 12.11
CA ALA A 34 18.65 2.58 12.73
C ALA A 34 18.69 2.52 14.26
N ARG A 35 19.68 1.79 14.84
CA ARG A 35 19.87 1.74 16.30
C ARG A 35 20.30 3.09 16.90
N GLN A 36 20.94 3.96 16.13
CA GLN A 36 21.37 5.27 16.59
C GLN A 36 20.22 6.28 16.61
N LEU A 37 19.18 6.09 15.79
CA LEU A 37 18.09 7.04 15.61
C LEU A 37 17.14 7.17 16.80
N ARG A 38 17.27 6.33 17.84
CA ARG A 38 16.40 6.31 19.03
C ARG A 38 14.90 6.27 18.75
N VAL A 39 14.51 6.00 17.51
CA VAL A 39 13.13 5.88 17.06
C VAL A 39 12.73 4.41 17.10
N LYS A 40 11.55 4.12 17.63
CA LYS A 40 11.01 2.76 17.64
C LYS A 40 10.40 2.48 16.26
N PRO A 41 10.93 1.51 15.48
CA PRO A 41 10.35 1.18 14.20
C PRO A 41 8.95 0.60 14.36
N ILE A 42 8.07 0.95 13.44
CA ILE A 42 6.70 0.44 13.36
C ILE A 42 6.71 -0.93 12.68
N GLY A 43 5.93 -1.85 13.20
CA GLY A 43 5.79 -3.18 12.60
C GLY A 43 5.09 -3.13 11.25
N SER A 44 5.41 -4.10 10.38
CA SER A 44 4.71 -4.29 9.11
C SER A 44 4.26 -5.74 8.94
N LYS A 45 3.28 -5.95 8.07
CA LYS A 45 2.74 -7.28 7.77
C LYS A 45 2.24 -7.38 6.34
N TRP A 46 2.17 -8.61 5.85
CA TRP A 46 1.50 -8.93 4.60
C TRP A 46 0.00 -9.11 4.79
N VAL A 47 -0.77 -8.48 3.92
CA VAL A 47 -2.21 -8.70 3.78
C VAL A 47 -2.47 -9.29 2.40
N TYR A 48 -3.07 -10.47 2.38
CA TYR A 48 -3.34 -11.22 1.16
C TYR A 48 -4.81 -11.15 0.78
N LYS A 49 -5.08 -10.97 -0.51
CA LYS A 49 -6.44 -10.95 -1.05
C LYS A 49 -6.50 -11.69 -2.39
N THR A 50 -7.52 -12.53 -2.55
CA THR A 50 -7.88 -13.09 -3.86
C THR A 50 -8.96 -12.24 -4.50
N ILE A 51 -8.80 -11.93 -5.77
CA ILE A 51 -9.75 -11.16 -6.58
C ILE A 51 -10.29 -12.10 -7.65
N HIS A 52 -11.60 -12.28 -7.70
CA HIS A 52 -12.27 -13.04 -8.75
C HIS A 52 -12.67 -12.08 -9.88
N ASN A 53 -12.09 -12.27 -11.04
CA ASN A 53 -12.42 -11.47 -12.22
C ASN A 53 -13.73 -11.98 -12.86
N PRO A 54 -14.43 -11.13 -13.61
CA PRO A 54 -15.66 -11.54 -14.29
C PRO A 54 -15.48 -12.67 -15.32
N ASP A 55 -14.26 -12.86 -15.83
CA ASP A 55 -13.87 -13.92 -16.75
C ASP A 55 -13.60 -15.28 -16.06
N GLY A 56 -13.80 -15.36 -14.74
CA GLY A 56 -13.56 -16.54 -13.92
C GLY A 56 -12.11 -16.74 -13.48
N THR A 57 -11.18 -15.88 -13.89
CA THR A 57 -9.79 -15.94 -13.44
C THR A 57 -9.62 -15.45 -12.00
N ILE A 58 -8.64 -15.99 -11.29
CA ILE A 58 -8.31 -15.58 -9.92
C ILE A 58 -6.99 -14.82 -9.96
N ARG A 59 -7.01 -13.59 -9.46
CA ARG A 59 -5.82 -12.77 -9.23
C ARG A 59 -5.46 -12.78 -7.75
N TYR A 60 -4.21 -13.07 -7.46
CA TYR A 60 -3.65 -13.00 -6.11
C TYR A 60 -3.02 -11.63 -5.90
N LYS A 61 -3.34 -10.97 -4.79
CA LYS A 61 -2.78 -9.66 -4.43
C LYS A 61 -2.17 -9.74 -3.05
N GLY A 62 -0.88 -9.43 -2.93
CA GLY A 62 -0.19 -9.18 -1.68
C GLY A 62 -0.06 -7.67 -1.48
N CYS A 63 -0.38 -7.17 -0.29
CA CYS A 63 -0.15 -5.78 0.08
C CYS A 63 0.73 -5.72 1.31
N LEU A 64 1.78 -4.91 1.26
CA LEU A 64 2.58 -4.58 2.44
C LEU A 64 1.85 -3.49 3.23
N VAL A 65 1.55 -3.77 4.49
CA VAL A 65 0.82 -2.85 5.37
C VAL A 65 1.65 -2.54 6.60
N ILE A 66 1.82 -1.26 6.90
CA ILE A 66 2.45 -0.77 8.12
C ILE A 66 1.39 -0.73 9.24
N ASN A 67 1.76 -1.10 10.45
CA ASN A 67 0.87 -1.08 11.61
C ASN A 67 0.70 0.35 12.14
N GLY A 68 -0.07 1.19 11.45
CA GLY A 68 -0.24 2.62 11.79
C GLY A 68 -0.70 2.88 13.23
N TYR A 69 -1.35 1.91 13.88
CA TYR A 69 -1.75 2.03 15.29
C TYR A 69 -0.57 2.07 16.29
N GLU A 70 0.63 1.71 15.83
CA GLU A 70 1.86 1.80 16.63
C GLU A 70 2.51 3.20 16.56
N GLN A 71 2.06 4.05 15.64
CA GLN A 71 2.52 5.42 15.51
C GLN A 71 1.95 6.26 16.66
N THR A 72 2.81 7.04 17.31
CA THR A 72 2.43 7.85 18.47
C THR A 72 2.10 9.30 18.14
N ASP A 73 2.57 9.78 17.01
CA ASP A 73 2.30 11.12 16.52
C ASP A 73 1.40 11.04 15.27
N PHE A 74 0.15 11.46 15.47
CA PHE A 74 -0.83 11.52 14.39
C PHE A 74 -1.08 13.00 14.08
N GLY A 75 -0.67 13.45 12.91
CA GLY A 75 -1.14 14.70 12.35
C GLY A 75 -2.65 14.65 12.06
N GLU A 76 -3.15 15.54 11.23
CA GLU A 76 -4.55 15.48 10.79
C GLU A 76 -4.80 14.20 9.99
N THR A 77 -5.68 13.35 10.53
CA THR A 77 -6.05 12.06 9.90
C THR A 77 -7.32 12.15 9.05
N TYR A 78 -7.92 13.33 8.95
CA TYR A 78 -9.16 13.53 8.20
C TYR A 78 -8.87 13.61 6.69
N ALA A 79 -9.42 12.66 5.94
CA ALA A 79 -9.47 12.72 4.48
C ALA A 79 -10.93 12.96 4.03
N PRO A 80 -11.23 14.03 3.28
CA PRO A 80 -12.57 14.29 2.80
C PRO A 80 -12.98 13.23 1.79
N VAL A 81 -14.07 12.51 2.09
CA VAL A 81 -14.66 11.52 1.19
C VAL A 81 -16.00 12.03 0.67
N GLY A 82 -16.21 11.96 -0.64
CA GLY A 82 -17.47 12.32 -1.25
C GLY A 82 -18.63 11.45 -0.74
N LYS A 83 -19.73 12.09 -0.30
CA LYS A 83 -20.92 11.35 0.15
C LYS A 83 -21.56 10.61 -1.04
N LEU A 84 -21.90 9.36 -0.84
CA LEU A 84 -22.55 8.53 -1.88
C LEU A 84 -23.85 9.17 -2.41
N THR A 85 -24.59 9.88 -1.56
CA THR A 85 -25.80 10.62 -1.96
C THR A 85 -25.48 11.74 -2.97
N THR A 86 -24.36 12.45 -2.79
CA THR A 86 -23.90 13.49 -3.72
C THR A 86 -23.53 12.88 -5.07
N ILE A 87 -22.81 11.77 -5.04
CA ILE A 87 -22.42 11.04 -6.27
C ILE A 87 -23.68 10.58 -7.03
N ARG A 88 -24.64 9.97 -6.34
CA ARG A 88 -25.91 9.54 -6.93
C ARG A 88 -26.72 10.70 -7.50
N TYR A 89 -26.76 11.84 -6.80
CA TYR A 89 -27.40 13.05 -7.30
C TYR A 89 -26.74 13.54 -8.60
N LEU A 90 -25.41 13.65 -8.64
CA LEU A 90 -24.69 14.05 -9.84
C LEU A 90 -24.96 13.11 -11.02
N ILE A 91 -24.88 11.79 -10.79
CA ILE A 91 -25.19 10.79 -11.83
C ILE A 91 -26.62 10.96 -12.37
N SER A 92 -27.61 11.25 -11.51
CA SER A 92 -28.99 11.46 -11.95
C SER A 92 -29.18 12.68 -12.82
N ARG A 93 -28.28 13.68 -12.72
CA ARG A 93 -28.33 14.92 -13.51
C ARG A 93 -27.70 14.77 -14.91
N VAL A 94 -26.88 13.76 -15.10
CA VAL A 94 -26.13 13.52 -16.34
C VAL A 94 -27.05 13.50 -17.60
N PRO A 95 -28.14 12.70 -17.63
CA PRO A 95 -29.02 12.65 -18.80
C PRO A 95 -29.73 13.98 -19.08
N MET A 96 -30.00 14.77 -18.04
CA MET A 96 -30.72 16.02 -18.18
C MET A 96 -29.86 17.13 -18.81
N HIS A 97 -28.56 17.04 -18.68
CA HIS A 97 -27.61 18.05 -19.16
C HIS A 97 -26.74 17.57 -20.31
N GLY A 98 -26.90 16.30 -20.75
CA GLY A 98 -26.04 15.72 -21.78
C GLY A 98 -24.57 15.61 -21.39
N TRP A 99 -24.28 15.46 -20.10
CA TRP A 99 -22.92 15.31 -19.61
C TRP A 99 -22.37 13.91 -19.89
N ASN A 100 -21.07 13.82 -20.01
CA ASN A 100 -20.35 12.54 -20.00
C ASN A 100 -19.83 12.27 -18.59
N ILE A 101 -19.74 10.99 -18.22
CA ILE A 101 -19.12 10.54 -16.97
C ILE A 101 -17.86 9.78 -17.32
N ASP A 102 -16.73 10.25 -16.81
CA ASP A 102 -15.47 9.54 -16.88
C ASP A 102 -15.10 9.02 -15.49
N HIS A 103 -14.74 7.74 -15.41
CA HIS A 103 -14.24 7.12 -14.19
C HIS A 103 -12.72 6.98 -14.28
N LEU A 104 -12.03 7.65 -13.38
CA LEU A 104 -10.57 7.62 -13.30
C LEU A 104 -10.16 7.00 -11.96
N ASP A 105 -9.17 6.13 -12.00
CA ASP A 105 -8.52 5.57 -10.81
C ASP A 105 -7.02 5.84 -10.88
N VAL A 106 -6.47 6.41 -9.81
CA VAL A 106 -5.05 6.72 -9.75
C VAL A 106 -4.28 5.52 -9.22
N ILE A 107 -3.45 4.95 -10.06
CA ILE A 107 -2.58 3.84 -9.66
C ILE A 107 -1.62 4.32 -8.58
N THR A 108 -1.58 3.60 -7.46
CA THR A 108 -0.71 3.90 -6.31
C THR A 108 -0.89 5.30 -5.71
N ALA A 109 -2.13 5.83 -5.71
CA ALA A 109 -2.46 7.20 -5.27
C ALA A 109 -1.84 7.59 -3.91
N PHE A 110 -1.85 6.68 -2.94
CA PHE A 110 -1.30 6.90 -1.60
C PHE A 110 0.23 6.81 -1.49
N ARG A 111 0.91 6.44 -2.58
CA ARG A 111 2.37 6.36 -2.64
C ARG A 111 3.01 7.53 -3.40
N ASN A 112 2.19 8.35 -4.07
CA ASN A 112 2.68 9.46 -4.88
C ASN A 112 2.92 10.76 -4.09
N PRO A 113 2.14 11.10 -3.04
CA PRO A 113 2.39 12.28 -2.23
C PRO A 113 3.66 12.12 -1.39
N GLU A 114 4.38 13.22 -1.20
CA GLU A 114 5.42 13.31 -0.18
C GLU A 114 4.80 13.20 1.21
N VAL A 115 5.52 12.58 2.13
CA VAL A 115 5.08 12.45 3.52
C VAL A 115 5.50 13.71 4.27
N ASP A 116 4.53 14.46 4.79
CA ASP A 116 4.76 15.67 5.60
C ASP A 116 5.18 15.37 7.05
N ALA A 117 5.54 14.13 7.34
CA ALA A 117 5.93 13.69 8.67
C ALA A 117 7.45 13.55 8.78
N ASP A 118 7.94 13.64 10.01
CA ASP A 118 9.29 13.22 10.34
C ASP A 118 9.51 11.76 9.92
N ASP A 119 10.75 11.39 9.67
CA ASP A 119 11.15 10.05 9.19
C ASP A 119 10.40 8.91 9.90
N ILE A 120 9.62 8.15 9.15
CA ILE A 120 8.88 6.99 9.65
C ILE A 120 9.67 5.73 9.36
N TYR A 121 10.14 5.06 10.40
CA TYR A 121 10.89 3.82 10.28
C TYR A 121 9.98 2.61 10.43
N MET A 122 10.14 1.60 9.59
CA MET A 122 9.41 0.35 9.71
C MET A 122 10.34 -0.86 9.70
N THR A 123 9.92 -1.92 10.37
CA THR A 123 10.56 -3.24 10.22
C THR A 123 9.96 -3.96 9.04
N LEU A 124 10.82 -4.66 8.28
CA LEU A 124 10.34 -5.52 7.21
C LEU A 124 9.49 -6.67 7.77
N PRO A 125 8.44 -7.07 7.05
CA PRO A 125 7.62 -8.20 7.45
C PRO A 125 8.39 -9.51 7.33
N GLU A 126 7.93 -10.54 8.02
CA GLU A 126 8.41 -11.90 7.78
C GLU A 126 8.23 -12.27 6.31
N ARG A 127 9.19 -13.03 5.77
CA ARG A 127 9.17 -13.52 4.38
C ARG A 127 9.26 -12.41 3.33
N TRP A 128 10.16 -11.47 3.56
CA TRP A 128 10.57 -10.59 2.48
C TRP A 128 11.14 -11.42 1.31
N PRO A 129 10.79 -11.14 0.03
CA PRO A 129 11.26 -11.92 -1.10
C PRO A 129 12.79 -11.98 -1.16
N GLU A 130 13.33 -13.18 -1.32
CA GLU A 130 14.77 -13.40 -1.46
C GLU A 130 15.26 -12.75 -2.77
N GLY A 131 16.43 -12.11 -2.71
CA GLY A 131 17.03 -11.43 -3.89
C GLY A 131 16.72 -9.93 -3.99
N LEU A 132 15.73 -9.44 -3.24
CA LEU A 132 15.59 -8.01 -2.99
C LEU A 132 16.39 -7.70 -1.73
N ASN A 133 17.48 -6.92 -1.86
CA ASN A 133 18.30 -6.53 -0.72
C ASN A 133 17.39 -6.09 0.44
N ALA A 134 17.30 -6.95 1.46
CA ALA A 134 16.42 -6.72 2.58
C ALA A 134 17.16 -5.91 3.64
N PRO A 135 16.92 -4.62 3.76
CA PRO A 135 17.39 -3.86 4.89
C PRO A 135 16.55 -4.23 6.12
N THR A 136 17.15 -4.14 7.27
CA THR A 136 16.47 -4.47 8.53
C THR A 136 15.40 -3.42 8.85
N ILE A 137 15.55 -2.20 8.36
CA ILE A 137 14.65 -1.07 8.61
C ILE A 137 14.55 -0.21 7.35
N VAL A 138 13.37 0.30 7.09
CA VAL A 138 13.00 1.08 5.92
C VAL A 138 12.37 2.39 6.38
N VAL A 139 12.73 3.48 5.72
CA VAL A 139 12.21 4.82 5.96
C VAL A 139 11.14 5.16 4.94
#